data_f9a1a568d5e08ba35bb87a73a8b21193
#
_entry.id   f9a1a568d5e08ba35bb87a73a8b21193
#
_cell.length_a   1.000
_cell.length_b   1.000
_cell.length_c   1.000
_cell.angle_alpha   90.00
_cell.angle_beta   90.00
_cell.angle_gamma   90.00
#
_symmetry.space_group_name_H-M   'P 1'
#
loop_
_entity.id
_entity.type
_entity.pdbx_description
1 polymer ?
#
loop_
_entity_poly.entity_id
_entity_poly.type
_entity_poly.pdbx_seq_one_letter_code
_entity_poly.pdbx_strand_id
1 'polypeptide(L)'
;MIQDIYPHKLNNQYHPDQKPDADSIILYFTQEGLLHRLLKKEDLEEMGQEDLFSLDEMIYTGDGKKLARPTLLNEEHLFLSFPRLSDFVNDTHVTEETLTYLFSVDDDNYFLLNEAPEEIPEDYEFNTVRELRNLQIGPKYRTFAAITGLHLYNWYRTNRFCGCCGHKTVHSSTERALKCPSCGHLIYPRI
;
A
#
# COMPACT_ATOMS: atom_id res chain seq x y z
N MET A 1 15.52 -6.76 -8.09
CA MET A 1 14.18 -7.39 -7.89
C MET A 1 13.24 -6.36 -7.28
N ILE A 2 11.92 -6.51 -7.39
CA ILE A 2 10.96 -5.53 -6.84
C ILE A 2 11.03 -5.45 -5.31
N GLN A 3 11.47 -6.51 -4.66
CA GLN A 3 11.63 -6.60 -3.20
C GLN A 3 12.86 -5.83 -2.67
N ASP A 4 13.74 -5.41 -3.55
CA ASP A 4 14.89 -4.59 -3.19
C ASP A 4 14.48 -3.13 -3.22
N ILE A 5 14.03 -2.62 -2.07
CA ILE A 5 13.55 -1.25 -1.88
C ILE A 5 14.57 -0.38 -1.14
N TYR A 6 15.82 -0.85 -0.98
CA TYR A 6 16.86 -0.08 -0.32
C TYR A 6 16.99 1.34 -0.95
N PRO A 7 17.11 2.43 -0.17
CA PRO A 7 17.39 2.45 1.28
C PRO A 7 16.17 2.31 2.20
N HIS A 8 14.96 2.22 1.65
CA HIS A 8 13.72 2.10 2.39
C HIS A 8 13.61 0.77 3.15
N LYS A 9 12.92 0.76 4.28
CA LYS A 9 12.78 -0.40 5.16
C LYS A 9 11.31 -0.77 5.32
N LEU A 10 10.99 -2.00 4.90
CA LEU A 10 9.68 -2.58 5.22
C LEU A 10 9.65 -3.08 6.66
N ASN A 11 8.67 -2.66 7.42
CA ASN A 11 8.27 -3.30 8.67
C ASN A 11 6.94 -4.04 8.46
N ASN A 12 7.01 -5.35 8.38
CA ASN A 12 5.84 -6.23 8.19
C ASN A 12 5.39 -6.88 9.51
N GLN A 13 5.76 -6.35 10.67
CA GLN A 13 5.27 -6.86 11.95
C GLN A 13 3.77 -6.63 12.07
N TYR A 14 3.11 -7.59 12.72
CA TYR A 14 1.68 -7.50 12.95
C TYR A 14 1.39 -6.64 14.18
N HIS A 15 0.68 -5.56 13.97
CA HIS A 15 0.25 -4.63 15.02
C HIS A 15 -1.26 -4.39 14.89
N PRO A 16 -2.10 -5.30 15.48
CA PRO A 16 -3.57 -5.20 15.35
C PRO A 16 -4.14 -3.93 15.98
N ASP A 17 -3.45 -3.37 16.96
CA ASP A 17 -3.88 -2.17 17.70
C ASP A 17 -3.27 -0.86 17.13
N GLN A 18 -2.55 -0.95 16.00
CA GLN A 18 -2.01 0.24 15.34
C GLN A 18 -3.14 1.13 14.87
N LYS A 19 -3.19 2.36 15.41
CA LYS A 19 -4.17 3.36 15.02
C LYS A 19 -3.66 4.19 13.85
N PRO A 20 -4.57 4.54 12.92
CA PRO A 20 -4.23 5.47 11.85
C PRO A 20 -4.14 6.91 12.40
N ASP A 21 -3.35 7.71 11.74
CA ASP A 21 -3.25 9.16 11.89
C ASP A 21 -3.56 9.85 10.56
N ALA A 22 -3.57 11.18 10.54
CA ALA A 22 -3.91 11.97 9.35
C ALA A 22 -2.98 11.68 8.16
N ASP A 23 -1.73 11.31 8.42
CA ASP A 23 -0.70 11.05 7.42
C ASP A 23 -0.66 9.58 6.95
N SER A 24 -1.41 8.71 7.61
CA SER A 24 -1.48 7.29 7.26
C SER A 24 -1.96 7.08 5.84
N ILE A 25 -1.28 6.22 5.10
CA ILE A 25 -1.56 5.90 3.71
C ILE A 25 -2.69 4.88 3.62
N ILE A 26 -3.68 5.18 2.80
CA ILE A 26 -4.87 4.35 2.61
C ILE A 26 -4.76 3.60 1.28
N LEU A 27 -4.73 2.28 1.35
CA LEU A 27 -4.84 1.41 0.18
C LEU A 27 -6.29 0.95 0.04
N TYR A 28 -6.95 1.38 -1.03
CA TYR A 28 -8.31 0.97 -1.34
C TYR A 28 -8.34 0.23 -2.68
N PHE A 29 -8.77 -1.04 -2.62
CA PHE A 29 -8.83 -1.94 -3.77
C PHE A 29 -10.27 -2.28 -4.13
N THR A 30 -10.59 -2.24 -5.42
CA THR A 30 -11.86 -2.66 -6.00
C THR A 30 -11.61 -3.67 -7.14
N GLN A 31 -12.66 -4.02 -7.87
CA GLN A 31 -12.54 -4.80 -9.11
C GLN A 31 -11.87 -3.99 -10.23
N GLU A 32 -11.97 -2.68 -10.19
CA GLU A 32 -11.36 -1.74 -11.15
C GLU A 32 -9.87 -1.55 -10.90
N GLY A 33 -9.41 -1.84 -9.67
CA GLY A 33 -7.99 -1.75 -9.31
C GLY A 33 -7.74 -1.11 -7.95
N LEU A 34 -6.57 -0.47 -7.84
CA LEU A 34 -6.09 0.27 -6.68
C LEU A 34 -6.37 1.75 -6.88
N LEU A 35 -6.94 2.40 -5.87
CA LEU A 35 -7.10 3.85 -5.84
C LEU A 35 -5.73 4.53 -5.68
N HIS A 36 -5.38 5.38 -6.62
CA HIS A 36 -4.09 6.08 -6.64
C HIS A 36 -4.18 7.34 -7.50
N ARG A 37 -3.14 8.14 -7.47
CA ARG A 37 -2.90 9.21 -8.44
C ARG A 37 -1.46 9.12 -8.96
N LEU A 38 -1.25 9.61 -10.17
CA LEU A 38 0.05 9.70 -10.80
C LEU A 38 0.45 11.18 -10.88
N LEU A 39 1.50 11.52 -10.16
CA LEU A 39 2.05 12.88 -10.11
C LEU A 39 3.23 12.99 -11.07
N LYS A 40 3.34 14.15 -11.73
CA LYS A 40 4.52 14.52 -12.49
C LYS A 40 5.57 15.19 -11.58
N LYS A 41 6.75 15.42 -12.12
CA LYS A 41 7.82 16.09 -11.38
C LYS A 41 7.40 17.50 -10.94
N GLU A 42 6.73 18.24 -11.82
CA GLU A 42 6.24 19.58 -11.54
C GLU A 42 5.27 19.60 -10.35
N ASP A 43 4.37 18.60 -10.27
CA ASP A 43 3.41 18.48 -9.17
C ASP A 43 4.14 18.30 -7.83
N LEU A 44 5.22 17.52 -7.81
CA LEU A 44 6.03 17.29 -6.59
C LEU A 44 6.83 18.52 -6.18
N GLU A 45 7.34 19.27 -7.15
CA GLU A 45 8.03 20.55 -6.91
C GLU A 45 7.07 21.55 -6.27
N GLU A 46 5.84 21.66 -6.78
CA GLU A 46 4.80 22.51 -6.20
C GLU A 46 4.40 22.07 -4.78
N MET A 47 4.45 20.76 -4.47
CA MET A 47 4.18 20.22 -3.16
C MET A 47 5.38 20.30 -2.19
N GLY A 48 6.54 20.77 -2.62
CA GLY A 48 7.77 20.83 -1.83
C GLY A 48 8.33 19.44 -1.50
N GLN A 49 8.05 18.44 -2.32
CA GLN A 49 8.46 17.04 -2.14
C GLN A 49 9.54 16.60 -3.14
N GLU A 50 10.38 17.49 -3.58
CA GLU A 50 11.46 17.26 -4.57
C GLU A 50 12.42 16.15 -4.14
N ASP A 51 12.65 15.99 -2.83
CA ASP A 51 13.55 14.99 -2.27
C ASP A 51 13.11 13.54 -2.58
N LEU A 52 11.83 13.33 -2.84
CA LEU A 52 11.30 12.01 -3.21
C LEU A 52 11.81 11.54 -4.59
N PHE A 53 12.13 12.46 -5.48
CA PHE A 53 12.72 12.16 -6.78
C PHE A 53 14.21 11.82 -6.68
N SER A 54 14.95 12.50 -5.79
CA SER A 54 16.40 12.33 -5.67
C SER A 54 16.80 10.98 -5.08
N LEU A 55 15.93 10.37 -4.25
CA LEU A 55 16.18 9.07 -3.62
C LEU A 55 16.06 7.90 -4.60
N ASP A 56 15.20 8.01 -5.62
CA ASP A 56 14.98 6.93 -6.59
C ASP A 56 16.00 6.92 -7.73
N GLU A 57 16.73 8.02 -7.94
CA GLU A 57 17.79 8.11 -8.95
C GLU A 57 19.07 7.34 -8.57
N MET A 58 19.16 6.84 -7.33
CA MET A 58 20.32 6.13 -6.84
C MET A 58 20.11 4.63 -6.83
N ILE A 59 20.83 3.91 -7.70
CA ILE A 59 20.97 2.47 -7.58
C ILE A 59 22.07 2.18 -6.55
N TYR A 60 21.71 1.44 -5.51
CA TYR A 60 22.69 0.89 -4.59
C TYR A 60 23.08 -0.52 -5.03
N THR A 61 24.37 -0.77 -5.11
CA THR A 61 24.90 -2.13 -5.31
C THR A 61 24.87 -2.88 -3.99
N GLY A 62 24.91 -4.22 -4.03
CA GLY A 62 24.90 -5.05 -2.84
C GLY A 62 26.07 -4.81 -1.87
N ASP A 63 27.09 -4.06 -2.28
CA ASP A 63 28.22 -3.58 -1.47
C ASP A 63 28.03 -2.15 -0.96
N GLY A 64 26.83 -1.57 -1.13
CA GLY A 64 26.48 -0.22 -0.63
C GLY A 64 27.01 0.93 -1.47
N LYS A 65 27.60 0.69 -2.63
CA LYS A 65 28.05 1.75 -3.53
C LYS A 65 26.88 2.39 -4.27
N LYS A 66 26.88 3.72 -4.31
CA LYS A 66 25.97 4.48 -5.14
C LYS A 66 26.38 4.34 -6.60
N LEU A 67 25.49 3.81 -7.41
CA LEU A 67 25.60 3.93 -8.86
C LEU A 67 24.53 4.93 -9.31
N ALA A 68 24.98 6.01 -9.98
CA ALA A 68 24.05 6.85 -10.71
C ALA A 68 23.33 5.97 -11.76
N ARG A 69 22.00 5.96 -11.76
CA ARG A 69 21.28 5.41 -12.91
C ARG A 69 21.74 6.21 -14.13
N PRO A 70 22.16 5.53 -15.21
CA PRO A 70 22.27 6.22 -16.49
C PRO A 70 20.88 6.79 -16.77
N THR A 71 20.84 8.08 -16.95
CA THR A 71 19.66 8.90 -17.12
C THR A 71 18.75 8.34 -18.21
N LEU A 72 17.79 7.53 -17.82
CA LEU A 72 16.58 7.27 -18.60
C LEU A 72 15.42 8.03 -17.92
N LEU A 73 15.71 9.18 -17.35
CA LEU A 73 14.71 10.15 -16.94
C LEU A 73 14.21 10.82 -18.22
N ASN A 74 13.39 10.13 -18.97
CA ASN A 74 12.47 10.79 -19.87
C ASN A 74 11.56 11.69 -19.02
N GLU A 75 11.15 12.83 -19.57
CA GLU A 75 10.20 13.78 -18.97
C GLU A 75 8.83 13.17 -18.59
N GLU A 76 8.66 11.85 -18.76
CA GLU A 76 7.46 11.06 -18.54
C GLU A 76 7.50 10.18 -17.28
N HIS A 77 8.44 10.39 -16.34
CA HIS A 77 8.43 9.63 -15.09
C HIS A 77 7.27 10.10 -14.22
N LEU A 78 6.34 9.16 -13.97
CA LEU A 78 5.20 9.37 -13.11
C LEU A 78 5.50 8.87 -11.70
N PHE A 79 5.03 9.60 -10.70
CA PHE A 79 5.20 9.28 -9.30
C PHE A 79 3.89 8.71 -8.75
N LEU A 80 3.94 7.46 -8.27
CA LEU A 80 2.78 6.78 -7.68
C LEU A 80 2.48 7.34 -6.29
N SER A 81 1.30 7.87 -6.10
CA SER A 81 0.81 8.37 -4.82
C SER A 81 -0.50 7.70 -4.44
N PHE A 82 -0.68 7.46 -3.14
CA PHE A 82 -1.91 6.92 -2.56
C PHE A 82 -2.59 7.97 -1.71
N PRO A 83 -3.91 7.91 -1.53
CA PRO A 83 -4.59 8.82 -0.62
C PRO A 83 -4.10 8.62 0.82
N ARG A 84 -4.12 9.71 1.57
CA ARG A 84 -3.89 9.72 3.02
C ARG A 84 -5.24 9.75 3.75
N LEU A 85 -5.25 9.42 5.03
CA LEU A 85 -6.48 9.50 5.82
C LEU A 85 -7.05 10.93 5.83
N SER A 86 -6.18 11.94 5.80
CA SER A 86 -6.56 13.35 5.68
C SER A 86 -7.37 13.70 4.41
N ASP A 87 -7.26 12.91 3.34
CA ASP A 87 -8.04 13.11 2.12
C ASP A 87 -9.51 12.68 2.28
N PHE A 88 -9.85 11.97 3.38
CA PHE A 88 -11.18 11.47 3.72
C PHE A 88 -11.78 12.13 4.96
N VAL A 89 -11.34 13.33 5.33
CA VAL A 89 -11.69 13.98 6.62
C VAL A 89 -13.21 14.15 6.86
N ASN A 90 -13.99 14.26 5.79
CA ASN A 90 -15.45 14.43 5.86
C ASN A 90 -16.23 13.14 5.54
N ASP A 91 -15.54 12.04 5.28
CA ASP A 91 -16.16 10.78 4.90
C ASP A 91 -16.49 9.96 6.16
N THR A 92 -17.78 9.70 6.37
CA THR A 92 -18.25 8.98 7.57
C THR A 92 -18.05 7.47 7.50
N HIS A 93 -17.75 6.92 6.30
CA HIS A 93 -17.43 5.50 6.10
C HIS A 93 -15.96 5.18 6.37
N VAL A 94 -15.07 6.18 6.34
CA VAL A 94 -13.64 5.99 6.59
C VAL A 94 -13.34 6.25 8.07
N THR A 95 -13.35 5.19 8.86
CA THR A 95 -13.17 5.21 10.32
C THR A 95 -12.07 4.23 10.76
N GLU A 96 -11.61 4.31 12.01
CA GLU A 96 -10.68 3.33 12.56
C GLU A 96 -11.20 1.87 12.40
N GLU A 97 -12.51 1.65 12.47
CA GLU A 97 -13.13 0.31 12.39
C GLU A 97 -13.13 -0.25 10.96
N THR A 98 -13.17 0.63 9.95
CA THR A 98 -13.13 0.23 8.54
C THR A 98 -11.72 0.11 7.98
N LEU A 99 -10.70 0.43 8.79
CA LEU A 99 -9.29 0.35 8.42
C LEU A 99 -8.60 -0.85 9.06
N THR A 100 -7.76 -1.53 8.30
CA THR A 100 -6.90 -2.62 8.79
C THR A 100 -5.44 -2.25 8.54
N TYR A 101 -4.63 -2.19 9.61
CA TYR A 101 -3.19 -1.98 9.48
C TYR A 101 -2.53 -3.12 8.69
N LEU A 102 -1.73 -2.78 7.70
CA LEU A 102 -1.02 -3.75 6.88
C LEU A 102 0.47 -3.85 7.24
N PHE A 103 1.21 -2.79 7.09
CA PHE A 103 2.67 -2.69 7.30
C PHE A 103 3.09 -1.21 7.31
N SER A 104 4.35 -0.94 7.60
CA SER A 104 4.95 0.35 7.29
C SER A 104 6.15 0.22 6.37
N VAL A 105 6.42 1.29 5.63
CA VAL A 105 7.68 1.50 4.91
C VAL A 105 8.28 2.78 5.46
N ASP A 106 9.43 2.69 6.11
CA ASP A 106 10.01 3.74 6.93
C ASP A 106 8.98 4.24 7.97
N ASP A 107 8.64 5.53 7.94
CA ASP A 107 7.66 6.14 8.85
C ASP A 107 6.23 6.13 8.29
N ASP A 108 6.04 5.77 7.00
CA ASP A 108 4.73 5.70 6.37
C ASP A 108 3.98 4.43 6.80
N ASN A 109 2.85 4.57 7.48
CA ASN A 109 1.94 3.48 7.85
C ASN A 109 0.91 3.25 6.76
N TYR A 110 0.72 2.00 6.35
CA TYR A 110 -0.22 1.58 5.30
C TYR A 110 -1.41 0.84 5.90
N PHE A 111 -2.60 1.32 5.59
CA PHE A 111 -3.87 0.73 6.00
C PHE A 111 -4.70 0.31 4.80
N LEU A 112 -5.39 -0.82 4.93
CA LEU A 112 -6.38 -1.27 3.98
C LEU A 112 -7.75 -0.70 4.36
N LEU A 113 -8.41 -0.02 3.43
CA LEU A 113 -9.80 0.37 3.57
C LEU A 113 -10.70 -0.80 3.14
N ASN A 114 -11.53 -1.28 4.08
CA ASN A 114 -12.36 -2.49 3.89
C ASN A 114 -13.74 -2.18 3.33
N GLU A 115 -14.19 -0.95 3.41
CA GLU A 115 -15.51 -0.48 2.97
C GLU A 115 -15.35 0.64 1.94
N ALA A 116 -16.36 0.83 1.11
CA ALA A 116 -16.33 1.90 0.12
C ALA A 116 -16.47 3.26 0.81
N PRO A 117 -15.61 4.24 0.49
CA PRO A 117 -15.81 5.61 0.93
C PRO A 117 -17.08 6.20 0.30
N GLU A 118 -17.63 7.27 0.87
CA GLU A 118 -18.79 7.99 0.32
C GLU A 118 -18.42 8.64 -1.01
N GLU A 119 -17.23 9.25 -1.08
CA GLU A 119 -16.71 9.91 -2.27
C GLU A 119 -15.24 9.54 -2.49
N ILE A 120 -14.86 9.45 -3.75
CA ILE A 120 -13.44 9.31 -4.13
C ILE A 120 -12.83 10.72 -4.12
N PRO A 121 -11.70 10.92 -3.41
CA PRO A 121 -11.05 12.23 -3.41
C PRO A 121 -10.66 12.67 -4.81
N GLU A 122 -10.71 13.99 -5.08
CA GLU A 122 -10.33 14.55 -6.38
C GLU A 122 -8.91 14.11 -6.78
N ASP A 123 -8.66 14.01 -8.09
CA ASP A 123 -7.38 13.61 -8.70
C ASP A 123 -6.96 12.14 -8.47
N TYR A 124 -7.80 11.33 -7.82
CA TYR A 124 -7.54 9.89 -7.67
C TYR A 124 -8.34 9.07 -8.67
N GLU A 125 -7.73 8.03 -9.19
CA GLU A 125 -8.32 7.11 -10.16
C GLU A 125 -8.03 5.64 -9.81
N PHE A 126 -8.74 4.72 -10.47
CA PHE A 126 -8.49 3.29 -10.32
C PHE A 126 -7.73 2.74 -11.52
N ASN A 127 -6.64 2.03 -11.22
CA ASN A 127 -5.96 1.20 -12.23
C ASN A 127 -5.56 -0.13 -11.60
N THR A 128 -5.57 -1.18 -12.40
CA THR A 128 -5.06 -2.46 -11.94
C THR A 128 -3.56 -2.38 -11.73
N VAL A 129 -3.04 -3.11 -10.74
CA VAL A 129 -1.58 -3.19 -10.51
C VAL A 129 -0.83 -3.69 -11.75
N ARG A 130 -1.51 -4.46 -12.63
CA ARG A 130 -0.94 -4.90 -13.90
C ARG A 130 -0.76 -3.75 -14.88
N GLU A 131 -1.72 -2.83 -14.96
CA GLU A 131 -1.63 -1.61 -15.79
C GLU A 131 -0.54 -0.70 -15.26
N LEU A 132 -0.53 -0.43 -13.95
CA LEU A 132 0.51 0.36 -13.29
C LEU A 132 1.92 -0.20 -13.55
N ARG A 133 2.07 -1.51 -13.59
CA ARG A 133 3.36 -2.16 -13.86
C ARG A 133 3.92 -1.89 -15.25
N ASN A 134 3.06 -1.56 -16.22
CA ASN A 134 3.47 -1.27 -17.60
C ASN A 134 3.90 0.20 -17.80
N LEU A 135 3.62 1.05 -16.83
CA LEU A 135 4.03 2.45 -16.84
C LEU A 135 5.41 2.60 -16.19
N GLN A 136 6.14 3.63 -16.59
CA GLN A 136 7.39 4.00 -15.91
C GLN A 136 7.06 4.79 -14.65
N ILE A 137 6.65 4.07 -13.61
CA ILE A 137 6.20 4.65 -12.35
C ILE A 137 7.28 4.47 -11.29
N GLY A 138 7.60 5.52 -10.60
CA GLY A 138 8.40 5.53 -9.37
C GLY A 138 7.59 6.00 -8.16
N PRO A 139 8.20 6.02 -6.99
CA PRO A 139 9.40 5.27 -6.65
C PRO A 139 9.10 3.77 -6.46
N LYS A 140 10.14 2.96 -6.59
CA LYS A 140 10.04 1.49 -6.54
C LYS A 140 9.40 0.97 -5.23
N TYR A 141 9.69 1.60 -4.09
CA TYR A 141 9.13 1.20 -2.82
C TYR A 141 7.60 1.38 -2.75
N ARG A 142 7.04 2.38 -3.43
CA ARG A 142 5.57 2.55 -3.51
C ARG A 142 4.92 1.49 -4.37
N THR A 143 5.52 1.14 -5.50
CA THR A 143 5.06 0.00 -6.32
C THR A 143 5.14 -1.31 -5.53
N PHE A 144 6.20 -1.48 -4.74
CA PHE A 144 6.32 -2.63 -3.83
C PHE A 144 5.22 -2.63 -2.76
N ALA A 145 4.92 -1.47 -2.16
CA ALA A 145 3.83 -1.33 -1.18
C ALA A 145 2.46 -1.66 -1.81
N ALA A 146 2.19 -1.18 -3.03
CA ALA A 146 0.97 -1.50 -3.78
C ALA A 146 0.79 -3.01 -3.98
N ILE A 147 1.85 -3.70 -4.40
CA ILE A 147 1.83 -5.15 -4.66
C ILE A 147 1.65 -5.91 -3.35
N THR A 148 2.36 -5.52 -2.28
CA THR A 148 2.25 -6.14 -0.96
C THR A 148 0.84 -5.96 -0.40
N GLY A 149 0.29 -4.74 -0.50
CA GLY A 149 -1.08 -4.44 -0.14
C GLY A 149 -2.11 -5.26 -0.92
N LEU A 150 -1.93 -5.41 -2.24
CA LEU A 150 -2.80 -6.24 -3.09
C LEU A 150 -2.80 -7.71 -2.66
N HIS A 151 -1.63 -8.26 -2.31
CA HIS A 151 -1.53 -9.64 -1.82
C HIS A 151 -2.30 -9.82 -0.51
N LEU A 152 -2.16 -8.90 0.44
CA LEU A 152 -2.89 -8.93 1.71
C LEU A 152 -4.39 -8.70 1.50
N TYR A 153 -4.80 -7.74 0.67
CA TYR A 153 -6.20 -7.53 0.29
C TYR A 153 -6.84 -8.79 -0.27
N ASN A 154 -6.19 -9.44 -1.25
CA ASN A 154 -6.70 -10.67 -1.83
C ASN A 154 -6.79 -11.79 -0.79
N TRP A 155 -5.82 -11.90 0.10
CA TRP A 155 -5.85 -12.88 1.17
C TRP A 155 -7.01 -12.64 2.13
N TYR A 156 -7.22 -11.41 2.62
CA TYR A 156 -8.37 -11.07 3.46
C TYR A 156 -9.70 -11.36 2.76
N ARG A 157 -9.82 -10.93 1.50
CA ARG A 157 -11.04 -11.08 0.71
C ARG A 157 -11.43 -12.55 0.45
N THR A 158 -10.45 -13.40 0.15
CA THR A 158 -10.68 -14.80 -0.22
C THR A 158 -10.82 -15.72 0.98
N ASN A 159 -10.43 -15.29 2.19
CA ASN A 159 -10.49 -16.10 3.40
C ASN A 159 -11.52 -15.60 4.42
N ARG A 160 -12.54 -14.86 3.98
CA ARG A 160 -13.65 -14.39 4.84
C ARG A 160 -14.42 -15.51 5.51
N PHE A 161 -14.40 -16.70 4.94
CA PHE A 161 -15.04 -17.90 5.46
C PHE A 161 -14.01 -19.02 5.62
N CYS A 162 -14.19 -19.82 6.67
CA CYS A 162 -13.33 -20.94 6.96
C CYS A 162 -13.50 -22.05 5.90
N GLY A 163 -12.40 -22.46 5.26
CA GLY A 163 -12.39 -23.56 4.30
C GLY A 163 -12.71 -24.94 4.89
N CYS A 164 -12.66 -25.09 6.23
CA CYS A 164 -12.97 -26.35 6.91
C CYS A 164 -14.46 -26.48 7.27
N CYS A 165 -15.11 -25.41 7.78
CA CYS A 165 -16.45 -25.50 8.34
C CYS A 165 -17.41 -24.39 7.87
N GLY A 166 -16.99 -23.50 6.99
CA GLY A 166 -17.82 -22.47 6.38
C GLY A 166 -18.17 -21.26 7.27
N HIS A 167 -17.77 -21.25 8.53
CA HIS A 167 -18.05 -20.10 9.41
C HIS A 167 -17.19 -18.89 9.04
N LYS A 168 -17.71 -17.67 9.28
CA LYS A 168 -16.99 -16.41 9.08
C LYS A 168 -15.73 -16.40 9.96
N THR A 169 -14.60 -16.03 9.39
CA THR A 169 -13.33 -15.88 10.09
C THR A 169 -13.23 -14.52 10.77
N VAL A 170 -12.38 -14.42 11.78
CA VAL A 170 -12.04 -13.18 12.49
C VAL A 170 -10.52 -12.98 12.49
N HIS A 171 -10.06 -11.76 12.66
CA HIS A 171 -8.64 -11.47 12.81
C HIS A 171 -8.12 -12.11 14.12
N SER A 172 -6.93 -12.71 14.08
CA SER A 172 -6.22 -13.09 15.29
C SER A 172 -5.73 -11.84 16.03
N SER A 173 -5.73 -11.87 17.34
CA SER A 173 -5.22 -10.78 18.18
C SER A 173 -3.71 -10.83 18.41
N THR A 174 -3.05 -11.94 18.07
CA THR A 174 -1.64 -12.18 18.41
C THR A 174 -0.71 -12.28 17.20
N GLU A 175 -1.27 -12.55 16.03
CA GLU A 175 -0.47 -12.78 14.83
C GLU A 175 -1.28 -12.45 13.56
N ARG A 176 -0.60 -12.22 12.45
CA ARG A 176 -1.27 -11.99 11.15
C ARG A 176 -1.88 -13.28 10.63
N ALA A 177 -3.00 -13.64 11.19
CA ALA A 177 -3.81 -14.81 10.80
C ALA A 177 -5.29 -14.49 10.87
N LEU A 178 -6.08 -15.20 10.07
CA LEU A 178 -7.53 -15.29 10.24
C LEU A 178 -7.86 -16.56 11.01
N LYS A 179 -8.65 -16.44 12.06
CA LYS A 179 -9.06 -17.54 12.92
C LYS A 179 -10.54 -17.85 12.73
N CYS A 180 -10.87 -19.12 12.59
CA CYS A 180 -12.25 -19.56 12.64
C CYS A 180 -12.70 -19.66 14.10
N PRO A 181 -13.72 -18.89 14.54
CA PRO A 181 -14.21 -18.96 15.93
C PRO A 181 -14.92 -20.28 16.25
N SER A 182 -15.38 -21.02 15.21
CA SER A 182 -16.12 -22.29 15.40
C SER A 182 -15.19 -23.50 15.52
N CYS A 183 -14.22 -23.68 14.61
CA CYS A 183 -13.37 -24.87 14.59
C CYS A 183 -11.89 -24.60 14.95
N GLY A 184 -11.53 -23.36 15.25
CA GLY A 184 -10.17 -22.99 15.63
C GLY A 184 -9.14 -22.95 14.48
N HIS A 185 -9.56 -23.25 13.24
CA HIS A 185 -8.64 -23.25 12.09
C HIS A 185 -8.00 -21.88 11.90
N LEU A 186 -6.68 -21.86 11.73
CA LEU A 186 -5.88 -20.67 11.46
C LEU A 186 -5.48 -20.64 9.97
N ILE A 187 -5.63 -19.46 9.37
CA ILE A 187 -5.30 -19.22 7.96
C ILE A 187 -4.26 -18.09 7.92
N TYR A 188 -3.08 -18.40 7.40
CA TYR A 188 -1.98 -17.44 7.26
C TYR A 188 -1.90 -16.87 5.85
N PRO A 189 -1.43 -15.62 5.67
CA PRO A 189 -1.15 -15.10 4.34
C PRO A 189 -0.03 -15.90 3.69
N ARG A 190 -0.20 -16.18 2.40
CA ARG A 190 0.85 -16.76 1.57
C ARG A 190 1.47 -15.61 0.76
N ILE A 191 2.57 -15.09 1.26
CA ILE A 191 3.31 -13.99 0.64
C ILE A 191 4.60 -14.55 0.03
#